data_4856ced6047daf6cb608d0e76d2c690c
#
_entry.id   4856ced6047daf6cb608d0e76d2c690c
#
_cell.length_a   1.000
_cell.length_b   1.000
_cell.length_c   1.000
_cell.angle_alpha   90.00
_cell.angle_beta   90.00
_cell.angle_gamma   90.00
#
_symmetry.space_group_name_H-M   'P 1'
#
loop_
_entity.id
_entity.type
_entity.pdbx_description
1 polymer ?
#
loop_
_entity_poly.entity_id
_entity_poly.type
_entity_poly.pdbx_seq_one_letter_code
_entity_poly.pdbx_strand_id
1 'polypeptide(L)'
;MGKSAERLPTGGFARLVPEMDVFDLEQSKSFWCNLLDFQIAYQRAESRFMYIELQGSQVMLKQHNGNWQTGELQRPLGRGINFQMFVDSVEPLLAALKNANWPLFRECHDAWYRIAGEERGNRQFLVQDPDGYVLRFAQDLGKR
;
A
#
# COMPACT_ATOMS: atom_id res chain seq x y z
N MET A 1 8.77 -26.62 -7.09
CA MET A 1 8.42 -25.69 -6.37
C MET A 1 7.07 -25.64 -5.93
N GLY A 2 6.80 -25.51 -4.80
CA GLY A 2 5.51 -25.53 -4.20
C GLY A 2 4.76 -24.23 -4.48
N LYS A 3 3.46 -24.31 -4.47
CA LYS A 3 2.63 -23.13 -4.43
C LYS A 3 2.83 -22.49 -3.09
N SER A 4 2.78 -21.18 -3.05
CA SER A 4 2.63 -20.48 -1.80
C SER A 4 1.34 -20.94 -1.15
N ALA A 5 1.38 -21.31 0.10
CA ALA A 5 0.16 -21.70 0.81
C ALA A 5 -0.75 -20.48 0.91
N GLU A 6 -1.97 -20.61 0.40
CA GLU A 6 -2.98 -19.59 0.58
C GLU A 6 -3.47 -19.62 2.01
N ARG A 7 -3.76 -18.45 2.54
CA ARG A 7 -4.16 -18.32 3.94
C ARG A 7 -5.06 -17.09 4.11
N LEU A 8 -5.72 -17.02 5.24
CA LEU A 8 -6.36 -15.77 5.64
C LEU A 8 -5.26 -14.76 6.01
N PRO A 9 -5.54 -13.46 5.93
CA PRO A 9 -4.56 -12.49 6.38
C PRO A 9 -4.24 -12.68 7.86
N THR A 10 -3.04 -12.28 8.23
CA THR A 10 -2.55 -12.43 9.60
C THR A 10 -3.47 -11.66 10.55
N GLY A 11 -3.97 -12.38 11.57
CA GLY A 11 -4.91 -11.80 12.51
C GLY A 11 -6.35 -11.70 12.01
N GLY A 12 -6.63 -12.24 10.82
CA GLY A 12 -7.96 -12.22 10.23
C GLY A 12 -8.19 -10.99 9.36
N PHE A 13 -9.39 -10.86 8.82
CA PHE A 13 -9.71 -9.73 7.94
C PHE A 13 -9.82 -8.44 8.74
N ALA A 14 -9.17 -7.38 8.25
CA ALA A 14 -9.36 -6.04 8.79
C ALA A 14 -10.79 -5.58 8.50
N ARG A 15 -11.30 -4.67 9.32
CA ARG A 15 -12.67 -4.19 9.15
C ARG A 15 -12.84 -3.35 7.90
N LEU A 16 -11.83 -2.58 7.54
CA LEU A 16 -11.82 -1.78 6.32
C LEU A 16 -10.71 -2.30 5.42
N VAL A 17 -11.07 -2.72 4.22
CA VAL A 17 -10.10 -3.22 3.25
C VAL A 17 -10.39 -2.58 1.90
N PRO A 18 -9.55 -1.67 1.42
CA PRO A 18 -9.74 -1.09 0.10
C PRO A 18 -9.54 -2.14 -0.99
N GLU A 19 -10.39 -2.09 -2.01
CA GLU A 19 -10.17 -2.86 -3.24
C GLU A 19 -9.85 -1.86 -4.33
N MET A 20 -8.67 -1.98 -4.92
CA MET A 20 -8.18 -1.02 -5.89
C MET A 20 -8.07 -1.66 -7.26
N ASP A 21 -8.70 -1.04 -8.25
CA ASP A 21 -8.49 -1.45 -9.63
C ASP A 21 -7.10 -1.02 -10.07
N VAL A 22 -6.41 -1.92 -10.75
CA VAL A 22 -5.09 -1.66 -11.33
C VAL A 22 -5.13 -1.99 -12.81
N PHE A 23 -4.28 -1.34 -13.60
CA PHE A 23 -4.28 -1.60 -15.03
C PHE A 23 -3.56 -2.89 -15.39
N ASP A 24 -2.50 -3.24 -14.65
CA ASP A 24 -1.70 -4.45 -14.91
C ASP A 24 -1.31 -5.06 -13.57
N LEU A 25 -1.96 -6.16 -13.21
CA LEU A 25 -1.76 -6.80 -11.91
C LEU A 25 -0.33 -7.26 -11.70
N GLU A 26 0.36 -7.74 -12.74
CA GLU A 26 1.76 -8.17 -12.60
C GLU A 26 2.68 -7.00 -12.29
N GLN A 27 2.44 -5.85 -12.90
CA GLN A 27 3.20 -4.64 -12.60
C GLN A 27 2.94 -4.18 -11.18
N SER A 28 1.68 -4.23 -10.74
CA SER A 28 1.31 -3.90 -9.37
C SER A 28 1.95 -4.85 -8.37
N LYS A 29 1.96 -6.15 -8.67
CA LYS A 29 2.60 -7.15 -7.83
C LYS A 29 4.09 -6.86 -7.67
N SER A 30 4.77 -6.50 -8.76
CA SER A 30 6.20 -6.17 -8.69
C SER A 30 6.45 -5.00 -7.76
N PHE A 31 5.60 -4.00 -7.77
CA PHE A 31 5.75 -2.84 -6.89
C PHE A 31 5.37 -3.16 -5.45
N TRP A 32 4.14 -3.65 -5.25
CA TRP A 32 3.61 -3.84 -3.89
C TRP A 32 4.29 -5.00 -3.17
N CYS A 33 4.51 -6.12 -3.84
CA CYS A 33 5.01 -7.32 -3.20
C CYS A 33 6.52 -7.46 -3.30
N ASN A 34 7.08 -7.25 -4.48
CA ASN A 34 8.52 -7.46 -4.65
C ASN A 34 9.34 -6.27 -4.14
N LEU A 35 8.83 -5.05 -4.31
CA LEU A 35 9.55 -3.86 -3.88
C LEU A 35 9.21 -3.46 -2.45
N LEU A 36 7.93 -3.38 -2.11
CA LEU A 36 7.48 -2.93 -0.78
C LEU A 36 7.26 -4.05 0.23
N ASP A 37 7.46 -5.29 -0.20
CA ASP A 37 7.40 -6.46 0.69
C ASP A 37 6.01 -6.78 1.24
N PHE A 38 4.94 -6.36 0.57
CA PHE A 38 3.61 -6.85 0.91
C PHE A 38 3.55 -8.35 0.67
N GLN A 39 2.93 -9.08 1.59
CA GLN A 39 2.78 -10.51 1.49
C GLN A 39 1.43 -10.84 0.86
N ILE A 40 1.39 -11.80 -0.05
CA ILE A 40 0.14 -12.28 -0.63
C ILE A 40 -0.48 -13.27 0.34
N ALA A 41 -1.65 -12.94 0.88
CA ALA A 41 -2.40 -13.89 1.70
C ALA A 41 -3.07 -14.92 0.80
N TYR A 42 -3.78 -14.47 -0.21
CA TYR A 42 -4.37 -15.35 -1.20
C TYR A 42 -4.61 -14.59 -2.50
N GLN A 43 -4.87 -15.33 -3.57
CA GLN A 43 -5.12 -14.75 -4.87
C GLN A 43 -6.02 -15.65 -5.68
N ARG A 44 -6.68 -15.07 -6.66
CA ARG A 44 -7.48 -15.81 -7.62
C ARG A 44 -7.00 -15.45 -9.01
N ALA A 45 -6.18 -16.33 -9.59
CA ALA A 45 -5.57 -16.06 -10.90
C ALA A 45 -6.61 -15.86 -11.99
N GLU A 46 -7.71 -16.63 -11.92
CA GLU A 46 -8.79 -16.55 -12.92
C GLU A 46 -9.50 -15.20 -12.91
N SER A 47 -9.50 -14.51 -11.77
CA SER A 47 -10.10 -13.18 -11.64
C SER A 47 -9.08 -12.06 -11.64
N ARG A 48 -7.81 -12.40 -11.78
CA ARG A 48 -6.69 -11.45 -11.70
C ARG A 48 -6.79 -10.57 -10.46
N PHE A 49 -6.87 -11.26 -9.32
CA PHE A 49 -7.12 -10.65 -8.01
C PHE A 49 -6.10 -11.14 -7.00
N MET A 50 -5.62 -10.26 -6.13
CA MET A 50 -4.80 -10.67 -5.00
C MET A 50 -5.14 -9.87 -3.75
N TYR A 51 -5.07 -10.55 -2.62
CA TYR A 51 -5.25 -9.96 -1.30
C TYR A 51 -3.89 -9.90 -0.65
N ILE A 52 -3.43 -8.71 -0.31
CA ILE A 52 -2.07 -8.51 0.19
C ILE A 52 -2.08 -7.76 1.53
N GLU A 53 -1.02 -7.93 2.28
CA GLU A 53 -0.91 -7.32 3.61
C GLU A 53 0.53 -6.93 3.93
N LEU A 54 0.67 -5.92 4.77
CA LEU A 54 1.96 -5.50 5.32
C LEU A 54 1.71 -4.98 6.74
N GLN A 55 2.22 -5.69 7.74
CA GLN A 55 2.17 -5.27 9.15
C GLN A 55 0.78 -4.81 9.59
N GLY A 56 -0.25 -5.57 9.21
CA GLY A 56 -1.62 -5.29 9.58
C GLY A 56 -2.40 -4.42 8.60
N SER A 57 -1.74 -3.76 7.68
CA SER A 57 -2.43 -3.08 6.58
C SER A 57 -2.83 -4.10 5.54
N GLN A 58 -4.07 -4.06 5.09
CA GLN A 58 -4.61 -5.02 4.14
C GLN A 58 -5.24 -4.29 2.97
N VAL A 59 -4.95 -4.74 1.76
CA VAL A 59 -5.57 -4.20 0.55
C VAL A 59 -5.83 -5.32 -0.45
N MET A 60 -6.79 -5.09 -1.34
CA MET A 60 -7.05 -5.96 -2.46
C MET A 60 -6.64 -5.25 -3.74
N LEU A 61 -5.98 -5.97 -4.63
CA LEU A 61 -5.64 -5.47 -5.95
C LEU A 61 -6.36 -6.33 -6.98
N LYS A 62 -7.09 -5.68 -7.88
CA LYS A 62 -7.85 -6.37 -8.92
C LYS A 62 -7.55 -5.72 -10.26
N GLN A 63 -7.20 -6.55 -11.25
CA GLN A 63 -7.01 -5.98 -12.57
C GLN A 63 -8.32 -5.44 -13.10
N HIS A 64 -8.27 -4.23 -13.65
CA HIS A 64 -9.41 -3.51 -14.16
C HIS A 64 -10.22 -4.38 -15.13
N ASN A 65 -11.53 -4.47 -14.90
CA ASN A 65 -12.43 -5.24 -15.75
C ASN A 65 -13.79 -4.57 -15.92
N GLY A 66 -13.94 -3.32 -15.49
CA GLY A 66 -15.19 -2.57 -15.58
C GLY A 66 -16.14 -2.73 -14.40
N ASN A 67 -15.91 -3.72 -13.53
CA ASN A 67 -16.77 -3.90 -12.35
C ASN A 67 -16.43 -2.87 -11.29
N TRP A 68 -17.45 -2.39 -10.61
CA TRP A 68 -17.32 -1.48 -9.46
C TRP A 68 -16.73 -0.11 -9.79
N GLN A 69 -16.50 0.22 -11.07
CA GLN A 69 -16.00 1.56 -11.39
C GLN A 69 -17.13 2.53 -11.61
N THR A 70 -16.95 3.73 -11.08
CA THR A 70 -17.98 4.77 -11.11
C THR A 70 -17.79 5.74 -12.26
N GLY A 71 -16.74 5.57 -13.04
CA GLY A 71 -16.43 6.39 -14.20
C GLY A 71 -15.20 5.84 -14.91
N GLU A 72 -14.79 6.49 -15.97
CA GLU A 72 -13.60 6.08 -16.71
C GLU A 72 -12.36 6.21 -15.88
N LEU A 73 -11.52 5.19 -15.88
CA LEU A 73 -10.26 5.21 -15.12
C LEU A 73 -9.16 5.83 -15.96
N GLN A 74 -8.49 6.83 -15.38
CA GLN A 74 -7.35 7.50 -16.00
C GLN A 74 -6.25 7.70 -14.97
N ARG A 75 -5.00 7.49 -15.37
CA ARG A 75 -3.88 7.78 -14.49
C ARG A 75 -3.72 9.28 -14.27
N PRO A 76 -3.32 9.71 -13.07
CA PRO A 76 -3.09 8.90 -11.88
C PRO A 76 -4.42 8.47 -11.24
N LEU A 77 -4.52 7.21 -10.87
CA LEU A 77 -5.69 6.70 -10.18
C LEU A 77 -5.67 7.16 -8.72
N GLY A 78 -6.84 7.16 -8.09
CA GLY A 78 -6.97 7.50 -6.68
C GLY A 78 -6.80 8.97 -6.38
N ARG A 79 -7.16 9.83 -7.30
CA ARG A 79 -7.06 11.30 -7.12
C ARG A 79 -7.90 11.72 -5.91
N GLY A 80 -7.26 12.44 -4.99
CA GLY A 80 -7.93 12.95 -3.79
C GLY A 80 -7.92 11.99 -2.61
N ILE A 81 -7.25 10.84 -2.74
CA ILE A 81 -7.16 9.87 -1.65
C ILE A 81 -5.70 9.46 -1.45
N ASN A 82 -5.32 9.22 -0.19
CA ASN A 82 -4.05 8.57 0.10
C ASN A 82 -4.30 7.53 1.19
N PHE A 83 -3.48 6.48 1.20
CA PHE A 83 -3.61 5.40 2.16
C PHE A 83 -2.46 5.47 3.14
N GLN A 84 -2.78 5.81 4.40
CA GLN A 84 -1.77 5.83 5.44
C GLN A 84 -1.62 4.43 6.03
N MET A 85 -0.40 3.94 6.05
CA MET A 85 -0.08 2.62 6.58
C MET A 85 1.05 2.77 7.58
N PHE A 86 0.81 2.32 8.81
CA PHE A 86 1.85 2.35 9.83
C PHE A 86 2.76 1.15 9.67
N VAL A 87 4.05 1.39 9.76
CA VAL A 87 5.10 0.36 9.72
C VAL A 87 6.04 0.58 10.90
N ASP A 88 6.75 -0.47 11.29
CA ASP A 88 7.68 -0.38 12.40
C ASP A 88 8.84 0.57 12.10
N SER A 89 9.30 0.58 10.85
CA SER A 89 10.35 1.48 10.40
C SER A 89 10.16 1.78 8.93
N VAL A 90 10.30 3.06 8.56
CA VAL A 90 10.21 3.45 7.14
C VAL A 90 11.51 3.17 6.38
N GLU A 91 12.61 2.94 7.09
CA GLU A 91 13.93 2.81 6.45
C GLU A 91 14.04 1.69 5.42
N PRO A 92 13.56 0.45 5.69
CA PRO A 92 13.67 -0.60 4.67
C PRO A 92 12.91 -0.28 3.39
N LEU A 93 11.74 0.38 3.52
CA LEU A 93 10.95 0.76 2.36
C LEU A 93 11.66 1.85 1.55
N LEU A 94 12.20 2.85 2.25
CA LEU A 94 12.95 3.91 1.59
C LEU A 94 14.17 3.36 0.86
N ALA A 95 14.88 2.42 1.48
CA ALA A 95 16.06 1.81 0.86
C ALA A 95 15.67 1.03 -0.41
N ALA A 96 14.59 0.26 -0.35
CA ALA A 96 14.12 -0.50 -1.50
C ALA A 96 13.73 0.42 -2.66
N LEU A 97 13.00 1.49 -2.36
CA LEU A 97 12.57 2.46 -3.38
C LEU A 97 13.77 3.16 -4.01
N LYS A 98 14.74 3.55 -3.19
CA LYS A 98 15.95 4.21 -3.67
C LYS A 98 16.75 3.28 -4.57
N ASN A 99 16.92 2.02 -4.16
CA ASN A 99 17.66 1.03 -4.95
C ASN A 99 16.99 0.75 -6.30
N ALA A 100 15.67 0.88 -6.37
CA ALA A 100 14.92 0.69 -7.59
C ALA A 100 14.79 1.98 -8.42
N ASN A 101 15.37 3.07 -7.96
CA ASN A 101 15.25 4.38 -8.58
C ASN A 101 13.79 4.82 -8.74
N TRP A 102 12.96 4.48 -7.75
CA TRP A 102 11.54 4.83 -7.75
C TRP A 102 11.37 6.17 -7.02
N PRO A 103 10.86 7.21 -7.68
CA PRO A 103 10.78 8.53 -7.06
C PRO A 103 9.72 8.58 -5.96
N LEU A 104 9.97 9.38 -4.95
CA LEU A 104 9.00 9.63 -3.90
C LEU A 104 8.07 10.78 -4.31
N PHE A 105 6.81 10.70 -3.91
CA PHE A 105 5.86 11.80 -4.09
C PHE A 105 6.16 12.92 -3.09
N ARG A 106 6.52 12.54 -1.86
CA ARG A 106 7.00 13.48 -0.83
C ARG A 106 8.14 12.83 -0.09
N GLU A 107 9.21 13.59 0.10
CA GLU A 107 10.40 13.11 0.81
C GLU A 107 10.07 12.77 2.26
N CYS A 108 10.86 11.87 2.85
CA CYS A 108 10.68 11.48 4.23
C CYS A 108 10.91 12.66 5.16
N HIS A 109 10.01 12.87 6.09
CA HIS A 109 10.08 13.94 7.06
C HIS A 109 9.31 13.55 8.32
N ASP A 110 9.63 14.23 9.42
CA ASP A 110 8.90 14.08 10.67
C ASP A 110 7.80 15.13 10.72
N ALA A 111 6.57 14.70 10.95
CA ALA A 111 5.42 15.57 11.07
C ALA A 111 4.79 15.37 12.44
N TRP A 112 4.38 16.47 13.07
CA TRP A 112 3.77 16.46 14.40
C TRP A 112 2.35 16.98 14.30
N TYR A 113 1.43 16.18 14.81
CA TYR A 113 0.00 16.49 14.70
C TYR A 113 -0.59 16.64 16.10
N ARG A 114 -1.50 17.60 16.25
CA ARG A 114 -2.22 17.76 17.50
C ARG A 114 -3.37 16.77 17.54
N ILE A 115 -3.39 15.95 18.58
CA ILE A 115 -4.43 14.95 18.80
C ILE A 115 -4.80 15.01 20.28
N ALA A 116 -6.05 15.38 20.58
CA ALA A 116 -6.57 15.40 21.95
C ALA A 116 -5.69 16.20 22.92
N GLY A 117 -5.18 17.35 22.48
CA GLY A 117 -4.36 18.22 23.32
C GLY A 117 -2.90 17.83 23.42
N GLU A 118 -2.48 16.77 22.78
CA GLU A 118 -1.09 16.32 22.74
C GLU A 118 -0.57 16.37 21.30
N GLU A 119 0.77 16.39 21.16
CA GLU A 119 1.37 16.25 19.85
C GLU A 119 1.90 14.84 19.66
N ARG A 120 1.50 14.20 18.56
CA ARG A 120 1.97 12.88 18.15
C ARG A 120 2.75 13.03 16.86
N GLY A 121 3.87 12.33 16.76
CA GLY A 121 4.75 12.44 15.60
C GLY A 121 4.75 11.22 14.72
N ASN A 122 4.85 11.46 13.41
CA ASN A 122 5.06 10.41 12.43
C ASN A 122 6.28 10.76 11.60
N ARG A 123 7.14 9.76 11.39
CA ARG A 123 8.15 9.83 10.34
C ARG A 123 7.52 9.22 9.11
N GLN A 124 7.33 10.00 8.06
CA GLN A 124 6.51 9.56 6.95
C GLN A 124 7.06 10.00 5.61
N PHE A 125 6.72 9.24 4.58
CA PHE A 125 6.97 9.61 3.19
C PHE A 125 5.77 9.17 2.36
N LEU A 126 5.64 9.74 1.16
CA LEU A 126 4.58 9.37 0.25
C LEU A 126 5.19 8.91 -1.06
N VAL A 127 4.58 7.87 -1.64
CA VAL A 127 5.02 7.29 -2.90
C VAL A 127 3.80 6.93 -3.71
N GLN A 128 3.88 7.03 -5.03
CA GLN A 128 2.80 6.60 -5.91
C GLN A 128 3.13 5.22 -6.46
N ASP A 129 2.10 4.37 -6.49
CA ASP A 129 2.24 3.06 -7.10
C ASP A 129 2.26 3.19 -8.64
N PRO A 130 2.41 2.10 -9.41
CA PRO A 130 2.48 2.20 -10.87
C PRO A 130 1.29 2.89 -11.52
N ASP A 131 0.12 2.86 -10.89
CA ASP A 131 -1.09 3.48 -11.45
C ASP A 131 -1.37 4.87 -10.89
N GLY A 132 -0.58 5.33 -9.93
CA GLY A 132 -0.70 6.66 -9.37
C GLY A 132 -1.35 6.74 -8.00
N TYR A 133 -1.77 5.63 -7.42
CA TYR A 133 -2.31 5.63 -6.06
C TYR A 133 -1.24 6.12 -5.07
N VAL A 134 -1.61 7.04 -4.20
CA VAL A 134 -0.70 7.62 -3.23
C VAL A 134 -0.71 6.82 -1.94
N LEU A 135 0.45 6.28 -1.58
CA LEU A 135 0.64 5.53 -0.35
C LEU A 135 1.46 6.38 0.61
N ARG A 136 1.01 6.48 1.85
CA ARG A 136 1.72 7.22 2.89
C ARG A 136 2.16 6.22 3.95
N PHE A 137 3.45 5.95 4.01
CA PHE A 137 4.02 5.07 5.03
C PHE A 137 4.48 5.90 6.20
N ALA A 138 4.07 5.50 7.40
CA ALA A 138 4.31 6.27 8.60
C ALA A 138 4.87 5.38 9.71
N GLN A 139 5.87 5.91 10.40
CA GLN A 139 6.45 5.29 11.59
C GLN A 139 6.05 6.16 12.78
N ASP A 140 5.45 5.54 13.79
CA ASP A 140 5.00 6.28 14.98
C ASP A 140 6.21 6.72 15.79
N LEU A 141 6.36 8.01 16.02
CA LEU A 141 7.43 8.59 16.84
C LEU A 141 7.00 8.84 18.28
N GLY A 142 5.74 8.56 18.62
CA GLY A 142 5.22 8.83 19.94
C GLY A 142 4.83 10.28 20.13
N LYS A 143 4.73 10.70 21.37
CA LYS A 143 4.34 12.08 21.72
C LYS A 143 5.56 12.89 22.12
N ARG A 144 5.43 14.19 22.07
CA ARG A 144 6.44 15.13 22.57
C ARG A 144 5.83 16.20 23.43
#